data_b214d91c16d555ae65c18ae9797e0c57
#
_entry.id   b214d91c16d555ae65c18ae9797e0c57
#
_cell.length_a   1.000
_cell.length_b   1.000
_cell.length_c   1.000
_cell.angle_alpha   90.00
_cell.angle_beta   90.00
_cell.angle_gamma   90.00
#
_symmetry.space_group_name_H-M   'P 1'
#
loop_
_entity.id
_entity.type
_entity.pdbx_description
1 polymer ?
#
loop_
_entity_poly.entity_id
_entity_poly.type
_entity_poly.pdbx_seq_one_letter_code
_entity_poly.pdbx_strand_id
1 'polypeptide(L)'
;MSDADELFLKIIAREIPAEIVHETETTLAFRDIAPQARVHVLVVPKTRYRNLAELAAADPQLLADVVATCATVAEKEGITGSGYRVVFNTDSDAGQTVFHVHAHVLGGEPLAHFGGPGR
;
A
#
# COMPACT_ATOMS: atom_id res chain seq x y z
N MET A 1 -3.55 -5.33 20.93
CA MET A 1 -3.31 -5.37 19.49
C MET A 1 -2.84 -6.76 19.09
N SER A 2 -3.33 -7.29 17.98
CA SER A 2 -2.86 -8.58 17.49
C SER A 2 -1.49 -8.46 16.83
N ASP A 3 -0.78 -9.58 16.67
CA ASP A 3 0.50 -9.59 15.94
C ASP A 3 0.33 -9.11 14.51
N ALA A 4 -0.82 -9.39 13.88
CA ALA A 4 -1.11 -8.93 12.53
C ALA A 4 -1.13 -7.39 12.45
N ASP A 5 -1.67 -6.72 13.47
CA ASP A 5 -1.75 -5.26 13.49
C ASP A 5 -0.39 -4.60 13.69
N GLU A 6 0.58 -5.34 14.22
CA GLU A 6 1.93 -4.84 14.44
C GLU A 6 2.90 -5.24 13.32
N LEU A 7 2.44 -6.04 12.36
CA LEU A 7 3.28 -6.57 11.29
C LEU A 7 4.07 -5.48 10.57
N PHE A 8 3.39 -4.42 10.14
CA PHE A 8 4.06 -3.37 9.37
C PHE A 8 5.01 -2.55 10.22
N LEU A 9 4.69 -2.34 11.49
CA LEU A 9 5.62 -1.67 12.42
C LEU A 9 6.90 -2.48 12.57
N LYS A 10 6.79 -3.81 12.62
CA LYS A 10 7.96 -4.70 12.70
C LYS A 10 8.78 -4.68 11.42
N ILE A 11 8.13 -4.59 10.25
CA ILE A 11 8.83 -4.44 8.97
C ILE A 11 9.56 -3.09 8.92
N ILE A 12 8.90 -2.03 9.35
CA ILE A 12 9.49 -0.69 9.41
C ILE A 12 10.74 -0.70 10.32
N ALA A 13 10.66 -1.37 11.45
CA ALA A 13 11.77 -1.50 12.40
C ALA A 13 12.83 -2.52 11.98
N ARG A 14 12.65 -3.21 10.86
CA ARG A 14 13.54 -4.27 10.34
C ARG A 14 13.62 -5.49 11.26
N GLU A 15 12.58 -5.73 12.06
CA GLU A 15 12.49 -6.93 12.91
C GLU A 15 11.95 -8.12 12.12
N ILE A 16 11.18 -7.86 11.06
CA ILE A 16 10.68 -8.86 10.11
C ILE A 16 11.20 -8.48 8.72
N PRO A 17 11.81 -9.40 7.98
CA PRO A 17 12.35 -9.08 6.66
C PRO A 17 11.23 -8.85 5.64
N ALA A 18 11.49 -7.96 4.69
CA ALA A 18 10.63 -7.70 3.53
C ALA A 18 11.51 -7.19 2.41
N GLU A 19 11.04 -7.34 1.18
CA GLU A 19 11.75 -6.79 0.03
C GLU A 19 11.36 -5.33 -0.16
N ILE A 20 12.22 -4.42 0.30
CA ILE A 20 11.98 -2.98 0.26
C ILE A 20 12.18 -2.47 -1.17
N VAL A 21 11.18 -1.75 -1.68
CA VAL A 21 11.21 -1.14 -3.00
C VAL A 21 11.60 0.34 -2.91
N HIS A 22 11.10 1.02 -1.90
CA HIS A 22 11.35 2.45 -1.72
C HIS A 22 11.13 2.84 -0.27
N GLU A 23 11.83 3.86 0.18
CA GLU A 23 11.67 4.39 1.52
C GLU A 23 11.87 5.89 1.50
N THR A 24 11.02 6.60 2.23
CA THR A 24 11.17 8.03 2.51
C THR A 24 11.26 8.22 4.01
N GLU A 25 11.37 9.45 4.45
CA GLU A 25 11.35 9.77 5.88
C GLU A 25 10.06 9.34 6.57
N THR A 26 8.93 9.37 5.84
CA THR A 26 7.60 9.13 6.42
C THR A 26 6.91 7.88 5.91
N THR A 27 7.40 7.24 4.85
CA THR A 27 6.75 6.10 4.20
C THR A 27 7.73 4.98 3.91
N LEU A 28 7.19 3.75 3.79
CA LEU A 28 7.94 2.57 3.38
C LEU A 28 7.13 1.81 2.34
N ALA A 29 7.80 1.37 1.29
CA ALA A 29 7.19 0.55 0.24
C ALA A 29 7.92 -0.79 0.15
N PHE A 30 7.16 -1.89 0.16
CA PHE A 30 7.73 -3.25 0.10
C PHE A 30 6.80 -4.18 -0.67
N ARG A 31 7.37 -5.25 -1.25
CA ARG A 31 6.58 -6.19 -2.05
C ARG A 31 5.66 -7.02 -1.18
N ASP A 32 4.44 -7.24 -1.68
CA ASP A 32 3.50 -8.18 -1.07
C ASP A 32 4.05 -9.61 -1.27
N ILE A 33 4.02 -10.42 -0.21
CA ILE A 33 4.52 -11.80 -0.26
C ILE A 33 3.56 -12.75 -0.98
N ALA A 34 2.32 -12.31 -1.22
CA ALA A 34 1.30 -13.05 -1.95
C ALA A 34 0.75 -12.19 -3.08
N PRO A 35 1.58 -11.87 -4.09
CA PRO A 35 1.22 -10.89 -5.11
C PRO A 35 0.00 -11.31 -5.92
N GLN A 36 -0.88 -10.36 -6.20
CA GLN A 36 -2.09 -10.56 -6.99
C GLN A 36 -1.97 -9.95 -8.40
N ALA A 37 -0.78 -9.45 -8.74
CA ALA A 37 -0.43 -8.95 -10.06
C ALA A 37 1.08 -9.06 -10.19
N ARG A 38 1.61 -8.89 -11.40
CA ARG A 38 3.07 -8.92 -11.63
C ARG A 38 3.80 -7.94 -10.74
N VAL A 39 3.24 -6.75 -10.60
CA VAL A 39 3.72 -5.77 -9.63
C VAL A 39 2.65 -5.63 -8.56
N HIS A 40 3.01 -5.91 -7.32
CA HIS A 40 2.12 -5.73 -6.18
C HIS A 40 2.97 -5.26 -5.00
N VAL A 41 2.95 -3.95 -4.75
CA VAL A 41 3.75 -3.30 -3.73
C VAL A 41 2.82 -2.67 -2.70
N LEU A 42 3.14 -2.82 -1.42
CA LEU A 42 2.43 -2.16 -0.35
C LEU A 42 3.17 -0.88 0.03
N VAL A 43 2.42 0.20 0.22
CA VAL A 43 2.96 1.47 0.70
C VAL A 43 2.30 1.81 2.01
N VAL A 44 3.11 2.00 3.04
CA VAL A 44 2.63 2.28 4.39
C VAL A 44 3.23 3.58 4.92
N PRO A 45 2.46 4.36 5.70
CA PRO A 45 3.06 5.43 6.49
C PRO A 45 3.80 4.80 7.67
N LYS A 46 4.92 5.42 8.08
CA LYS A 46 5.69 4.92 9.22
C LYS A 46 4.98 5.13 10.54
N THR A 47 4.11 6.14 10.61
CA THR A 47 3.20 6.33 11.74
C THR A 47 1.95 5.51 11.50
N ARG A 48 1.56 4.72 12.48
CA ARG A 48 0.39 3.84 12.34
C ARG A 48 -0.91 4.62 12.52
N TYR A 49 -1.78 4.50 11.50
CA TYR A 49 -3.20 4.85 11.58
C TYR A 49 -3.98 3.63 11.14
N ARG A 50 -5.18 3.45 11.66
CA ARG A 50 -5.97 2.24 11.43
C ARG A 50 -6.35 2.06 9.96
N ASN A 51 -6.82 3.11 9.32
CA ASN A 51 -7.34 3.06 7.95
C ASN A 51 -7.23 4.41 7.26
N LEU A 52 -7.67 4.45 6.01
CA LEU A 52 -7.59 5.64 5.18
C LEU A 52 -8.34 6.84 5.78
N ALA A 53 -9.54 6.61 6.30
CA ALA A 53 -10.35 7.69 6.86
C ALA A 53 -9.68 8.31 8.08
N GLU A 54 -9.12 7.49 8.96
CA GLU A 54 -8.39 7.98 10.14
C GLU A 54 -7.16 8.76 9.74
N LEU A 55 -6.38 8.26 8.77
CA LEU A 55 -5.20 8.96 8.27
C LEU A 55 -5.56 10.31 7.68
N ALA A 56 -6.58 10.35 6.82
CA ALA A 56 -6.99 11.58 6.16
C ALA A 56 -7.45 12.65 7.17
N ALA A 57 -8.15 12.24 8.22
CA ALA A 57 -8.63 13.14 9.24
C ALA A 57 -7.51 13.65 10.16
N ALA A 58 -6.57 12.76 10.52
CA ALA A 58 -5.54 13.08 11.52
C ALA A 58 -4.31 13.76 10.90
N ASP A 59 -3.91 13.35 9.69
CA ASP A 59 -2.68 13.84 9.06
C ASP A 59 -2.81 13.82 7.53
N PRO A 60 -3.50 14.80 6.95
CA PRO A 60 -3.66 14.86 5.48
C PRO A 60 -2.34 14.96 4.72
N GLN A 61 -1.31 15.57 5.30
CA GLN A 61 0.01 15.64 4.65
C GLN A 61 0.63 14.25 4.54
N LEU A 62 0.50 13.43 5.57
CA LEU A 62 1.01 12.06 5.53
C LEU A 62 0.25 11.22 4.49
N LEU A 63 -1.05 11.44 4.32
CA LEU A 63 -1.80 10.82 3.24
C LEU A 63 -1.22 11.24 1.88
N ALA A 64 -0.93 12.52 1.69
CA ALA A 64 -0.31 13.00 0.46
C ALA A 64 1.06 12.32 0.24
N ASP A 65 1.85 12.14 1.29
CA ASP A 65 3.13 11.45 1.22
C ASP A 65 2.97 9.99 0.75
N VAL A 66 1.96 9.30 1.27
CA VAL A 66 1.66 7.92 0.87
C VAL A 66 1.29 7.85 -0.60
N VAL A 67 0.43 8.74 -1.07
CA VAL A 67 0.00 8.78 -2.48
C VAL A 67 1.20 9.13 -3.40
N ALA A 68 2.02 10.09 -3.00
CA ALA A 68 3.22 10.44 -3.75
C ALA A 68 4.20 9.26 -3.84
N THR A 69 4.34 8.50 -2.75
CA THR A 69 5.19 7.30 -2.73
C THR A 69 4.64 6.22 -3.68
N CYS A 70 3.31 6.07 -3.77
CA CYS A 70 2.70 5.16 -4.74
C CYS A 70 3.11 5.52 -6.17
N ALA A 71 3.10 6.79 -6.52
CA ALA A 71 3.52 7.24 -7.85
C ALA A 71 5.00 6.97 -8.10
N THR A 72 5.85 7.21 -7.11
CA THR A 72 7.29 6.92 -7.19
C THR A 72 7.54 5.42 -7.38
N VAL A 73 6.82 4.58 -6.66
CA VAL A 73 6.88 3.12 -6.79
C VAL A 73 6.51 2.70 -8.21
N ALA A 74 5.43 3.26 -8.76
CA ALA A 74 4.98 2.96 -10.12
C ALA A 74 6.07 3.29 -11.15
N GLU A 75 6.76 4.41 -10.98
CA GLU A 75 7.90 4.76 -11.85
C GLU A 75 9.04 3.77 -11.73
N LYS A 76 9.43 3.44 -10.51
CA LYS A 76 10.53 2.49 -10.26
C LYS A 76 10.22 1.11 -10.84
N GLU A 77 8.97 0.69 -10.77
CA GLU A 77 8.54 -0.61 -11.30
C GLU A 77 8.25 -0.59 -12.79
N GLY A 78 8.35 0.57 -13.44
CA GLY A 78 8.16 0.70 -14.88
C GLY A 78 6.71 0.56 -15.34
N ILE A 79 5.73 0.83 -14.48
CA ILE A 79 4.31 0.63 -14.78
C ILE A 79 3.54 1.93 -14.99
N THR A 80 4.19 3.09 -14.90
CA THR A 80 3.52 4.37 -15.10
C THR A 80 2.97 4.49 -16.51
N GLY A 81 3.72 4.07 -17.52
CA GLY A 81 3.31 4.22 -18.93
C GLY A 81 2.12 3.35 -19.31
N SER A 82 2.05 2.12 -18.81
CA SER A 82 0.95 1.18 -19.11
C SER A 82 -0.24 1.36 -18.19
N GLY A 83 -0.01 1.96 -17.02
CA GLY A 83 -1.05 2.18 -16.03
C GLY A 83 -0.99 1.24 -14.84
N TYR A 84 -1.55 1.70 -13.74
CA TYR A 84 -1.54 0.95 -12.49
C TYR A 84 -2.76 1.33 -11.66
N ARG A 85 -3.03 0.54 -10.63
CA ARG A 85 -4.15 0.76 -9.72
C ARG A 85 -3.61 0.94 -8.30
N VAL A 86 -4.16 1.90 -7.58
CA VAL A 86 -3.89 2.09 -6.15
C VAL A 86 -5.18 1.80 -5.39
N VAL A 87 -5.10 0.91 -4.41
CA VAL A 87 -6.26 0.47 -3.63
C VAL A 87 -5.97 0.62 -2.15
N PHE A 88 -6.91 1.23 -1.45
CA PHE A 88 -6.98 1.21 0.02
C PHE A 88 -8.22 0.43 0.41
N ASN A 89 -8.04 -0.62 1.18
CA ASN A 89 -9.16 -1.39 1.73
C ASN A 89 -9.43 -0.92 3.16
N THR A 90 -10.69 -0.71 3.49
CA THR A 90 -11.09 -0.26 4.81
C THR A 90 -12.03 -1.28 5.43
N ASP A 91 -11.57 -1.87 6.53
CA ASP A 91 -12.30 -2.79 7.40
C ASP A 91 -12.70 -4.13 6.72
N SER A 92 -13.50 -4.92 7.42
CA SER A 92 -13.68 -6.34 7.14
C SER A 92 -14.35 -6.63 5.79
N ASP A 93 -15.38 -5.87 5.42
CA ASP A 93 -16.09 -6.11 4.15
C ASP A 93 -15.22 -5.82 2.93
N ALA A 94 -14.22 -4.97 3.07
CA ALA A 94 -13.25 -4.67 2.01
C ALA A 94 -12.02 -5.58 2.07
N GLY A 95 -11.92 -6.45 3.06
CA GLY A 95 -10.80 -7.39 3.20
C GLY A 95 -9.59 -6.82 3.91
N GLN A 96 -9.75 -5.75 4.67
CA GLN A 96 -8.64 -5.25 5.49
C GLN A 96 -8.42 -6.20 6.67
N THR A 97 -7.23 -6.79 6.76
CA THR A 97 -6.86 -7.72 7.82
C THR A 97 -5.73 -7.20 8.70
N VAL A 98 -4.95 -6.25 8.22
CA VAL A 98 -3.92 -5.57 9.00
C VAL A 98 -4.38 -4.13 9.22
N PHE A 99 -4.58 -3.76 10.49
CA PHE A 99 -5.12 -2.46 10.87
C PHE A 99 -4.03 -1.42 11.08
N HIS A 100 -3.22 -1.30 10.06
CA HIS A 100 -2.24 -0.25 9.80
C HIS A 100 -2.47 0.13 8.34
N VAL A 101 -2.95 1.32 8.09
CA VAL A 101 -3.35 1.76 6.75
C VAL A 101 -2.25 1.47 5.73
N HIS A 102 -2.64 0.94 4.58
CA HIS A 102 -1.70 0.65 3.50
C HIS A 102 -2.37 0.75 2.15
N ALA A 103 -1.61 1.22 1.18
CA ALA A 103 -2.02 1.27 -0.22
C ALA A 103 -1.44 0.04 -0.93
N HIS A 104 -2.24 -0.57 -1.81
CA HIS A 104 -1.76 -1.57 -2.75
C HIS A 104 -1.48 -0.89 -4.07
N VAL A 105 -0.27 -1.02 -4.61
CA VAL A 105 0.08 -0.58 -5.96
C VAL A 105 0.15 -1.82 -6.84
N LEU A 106 -0.74 -1.92 -7.81
CA LEU A 106 -0.93 -3.11 -8.65
C LEU A 106 -0.75 -2.74 -10.12
N GLY A 107 0.00 -3.53 -10.85
CA GLY A 107 0.22 -3.28 -12.27
C GLY A 107 1.13 -4.32 -12.92
N GLY A 108 1.69 -3.96 -14.06
CA GLY A 108 2.59 -4.82 -14.82
C GLY A 108 1.87 -5.80 -15.74
N GLU A 109 0.55 -5.77 -15.77
CA GLU A 109 -0.32 -6.59 -16.62
C GLU A 109 -1.72 -5.98 -16.62
N PRO A 110 -2.58 -6.33 -17.58
CA PRO A 110 -3.97 -5.92 -17.52
C PRO A 110 -4.64 -6.46 -16.25
N LEU A 111 -5.28 -5.56 -15.51
CA LEU A 111 -5.98 -5.91 -14.28
C LEU A 111 -7.46 -6.17 -14.57
N ALA A 112 -8.09 -7.00 -13.73
CA ALA A 112 -9.51 -7.28 -13.87
C ALA A 112 -10.32 -5.99 -13.80
N HIS A 113 -11.43 -5.96 -14.53
CA HIS A 113 -12.31 -4.81 -14.59
C HIS A 113 -12.91 -4.53 -13.22
N PHE A 114 -12.81 -3.29 -12.79
CA PHE A 114 -13.40 -2.88 -11.53
C PHE A 114 -14.85 -2.47 -11.76
N GLY A 115 -15.76 -3.03 -10.98
CA GLY A 115 -17.19 -2.68 -11.07
C GLY A 115 -17.98 -3.48 -12.09
N GLY A 116 -17.39 -4.52 -12.69
CA GLY A 116 -18.06 -5.44 -13.58
C GLY A 116 -17.88 -5.14 -15.06
N PRO A 117 -18.44 -6.00 -15.93
CA PRO A 117 -18.28 -5.87 -17.39
C PRO A 117 -18.83 -4.56 -17.92
N GLY A 118 -18.14 -3.99 -18.90
CA GLY A 118 -18.60 -2.78 -19.59
C GLY A 118 -18.29 -1.48 -18.88
N ARG A 119 -17.44 -1.51 -17.89
CA ARG A 119 -17.08 -0.31 -17.14
C ARG A 119 -15.80 0.31 -17.65
#